data_083c4be53af396df0ae71ec37dba98f7
#
_entry.id   083c4be53af396df0ae71ec37dba98f7
#
_cell.length_a   1.000
_cell.length_b   1.000
_cell.length_c   1.000
_cell.angle_alpha   90.00
_cell.angle_beta   90.00
_cell.angle_gamma   90.00
#
_symmetry.space_group_name_H-M   'P 1'
#
loop_
_entity.id
_entity.type
_entity.pdbx_description
1 polymer ?
#
loop_
_entity_poly.entity_id
_entity_poly.type
_entity_poly.pdbx_seq_one_letter_code
_entity_poly.pdbx_strand_id
1 'polypeptide(L)'
;MRLFLAVVLMGVFSGSCNYGVADISGVPDNPTYTRDIYPFFRDHCLLCHSSPPNRGAPSRFRLDVYDSNNGVLGAMDEAAACAGDVKSGKMPPGAKAGDGVGPKGMQMLQNWADNGAPQ
;
A
#
# COMPACT_ATOMS: atom_id res chain seq x y z
N MET A 1 21.19 -58.81 36.13
CA MET A 1 20.01 -58.33 35.42
C MET A 1 20.20 -56.82 35.24
N ARG A 2 20.70 -56.41 34.09
CA ARG A 2 21.02 -54.98 33.80
C ARG A 2 19.88 -54.39 32.95
N LEU A 3 19.15 -53.45 33.54
CA LEU A 3 18.05 -52.73 32.92
C LEU A 3 18.64 -51.62 32.04
N PHE A 4 18.48 -51.72 30.70
CA PHE A 4 18.82 -50.62 29.78
C PHE A 4 17.62 -49.69 29.67
N LEU A 5 17.81 -48.48 30.17
CA LEU A 5 16.81 -47.39 30.01
C LEU A 5 17.05 -46.76 28.63
N ALA A 6 16.15 -46.99 27.69
CA ALA A 6 16.18 -46.34 26.40
C ALA A 6 15.50 -44.96 26.54
N VAL A 7 16.29 -43.91 26.46
CA VAL A 7 15.79 -42.52 26.38
C VAL A 7 15.42 -42.26 24.94
N VAL A 8 14.13 -42.17 24.65
CA VAL A 8 13.59 -41.71 23.37
C VAL A 8 13.64 -40.20 23.37
N LEU A 9 14.58 -39.60 22.64
CA LEU A 9 14.56 -38.16 22.34
C LEU A 9 13.47 -37.87 21.28
N MET A 10 12.35 -37.36 21.73
CA MET A 10 11.35 -36.74 20.81
C MET A 10 11.91 -35.39 20.32
N GLY A 11 12.46 -35.41 19.10
CA GLY A 11 12.80 -34.19 18.39
C GLY A 11 11.55 -33.40 18.03
N VAL A 12 11.34 -32.25 18.67
CA VAL A 12 10.31 -31.30 18.33
C VAL A 12 10.76 -30.59 17.05
N PHE A 13 10.26 -31.01 15.91
CA PHE A 13 10.38 -30.25 14.66
C PHE A 13 9.51 -28.99 14.77
N SER A 14 10.11 -27.89 15.20
CA SER A 14 9.52 -26.57 15.07
C SER A 14 9.57 -26.17 13.60
N GLY A 15 8.57 -26.55 12.84
CA GLY A 15 8.36 -26.05 11.48
C GLY A 15 8.06 -24.56 11.56
N SER A 16 9.07 -23.71 11.40
CA SER A 16 8.89 -22.28 11.18
C SER A 16 8.22 -22.10 9.84
N CYS A 17 6.91 -21.81 9.82
CA CYS A 17 6.26 -21.27 8.64
C CYS A 17 6.86 -19.88 8.39
N ASN A 18 7.89 -19.80 7.56
CA ASN A 18 8.33 -18.54 6.97
C ASN A 18 7.25 -18.10 5.98
N TYR A 19 6.21 -17.42 6.48
CA TYR A 19 5.41 -16.55 5.64
C TYR A 19 6.37 -15.47 5.15
N GLY A 20 6.68 -15.48 3.84
CA GLY A 20 7.55 -14.49 3.25
C GLY A 20 7.04 -13.09 3.57
N VAL A 21 7.75 -12.38 4.44
CA VAL A 21 7.45 -10.96 4.72
C VAL A 21 7.72 -10.21 3.44
N ALA A 22 6.73 -9.43 2.97
CA ALA A 22 6.92 -8.63 1.77
C ALA A 22 8.11 -7.68 1.97
N ASP A 23 8.99 -7.59 0.97
CA ASP A 23 10.11 -6.66 1.00
C ASP A 23 9.59 -5.22 0.86
N ILE A 24 9.70 -4.45 1.93
CA ILE A 24 9.38 -3.01 1.99
C ILE A 24 10.63 -2.15 2.20
N SER A 25 11.81 -2.71 2.00
CA SER A 25 13.07 -1.97 2.14
C SER A 25 13.12 -0.76 1.21
N GLY A 26 13.62 0.37 1.72
CA GLY A 26 13.73 1.61 0.98
C GLY A 26 12.43 2.42 0.84
N VAL A 27 11.32 1.97 1.46
CA VAL A 27 10.10 2.79 1.55
C VAL A 27 10.35 3.90 2.56
N PRO A 28 10.07 5.17 2.21
CA PRO A 28 10.21 6.28 3.15
C PRO A 28 9.28 6.13 4.36
N ASP A 29 9.78 6.36 5.57
CA ASP A 29 8.93 6.42 6.77
C ASP A 29 8.04 7.67 6.78
N ASN A 30 8.53 8.77 6.19
CA ASN A 30 7.84 10.06 6.11
C ASN A 30 7.76 10.54 4.66
N PRO A 31 6.96 9.89 3.81
CA PRO A 31 6.80 10.32 2.43
C PRO A 31 6.03 11.64 2.36
N THR A 32 6.32 12.45 1.32
CA THR A 32 5.59 13.68 1.03
C THR A 32 4.94 13.60 -0.34
N TYR A 33 3.87 14.37 -0.53
CA TYR A 33 3.14 14.36 -1.79
C TYR A 33 4.05 14.70 -2.97
N THR A 34 4.76 15.81 -2.88
CA THR A 34 5.57 16.31 -4.01
C THR A 34 6.73 15.39 -4.36
N ARG A 35 7.42 14.86 -3.35
CA ARG A 35 8.64 14.07 -3.55
C ARG A 35 8.36 12.61 -3.90
N ASP A 36 7.38 11.99 -3.22
CA ASP A 36 7.21 10.54 -3.24
C ASP A 36 5.87 10.11 -3.84
N ILE A 37 4.78 10.78 -3.43
CA ILE A 37 3.41 10.32 -3.74
C ILE A 37 2.97 10.76 -5.13
N TYR A 38 3.24 12.00 -5.53
CA TYR A 38 2.87 12.48 -6.86
C TYR A 38 3.54 11.69 -7.99
N PRO A 39 4.86 11.38 -7.93
CA PRO A 39 5.47 10.48 -8.91
C PRO A 39 4.81 9.09 -8.94
N PHE A 40 4.48 8.53 -7.78
CA PHE A 40 3.77 7.26 -7.69
C PHE A 40 2.35 7.36 -8.30
N PHE A 41 1.58 8.39 -7.99
CA PHE A 41 0.27 8.62 -8.58
C PHE A 41 0.34 8.79 -10.10
N ARG A 42 1.32 9.55 -10.60
CA ARG A 42 1.55 9.72 -12.03
C ARG A 42 1.68 8.38 -12.75
N ASP A 43 2.44 7.47 -12.17
CA ASP A 43 2.76 6.20 -12.79
C ASP A 43 1.62 5.17 -12.68
N HIS A 44 0.74 5.30 -11.67
CA HIS A 44 -0.28 4.27 -11.36
C HIS A 44 -1.73 4.77 -11.35
N CYS A 45 -2.00 6.04 -11.15
CA CYS A 45 -3.33 6.54 -10.81
C CYS A 45 -3.84 7.66 -11.72
N LEU A 46 -2.97 8.56 -12.18
CA LEU A 46 -3.37 9.79 -12.87
C LEU A 46 -3.97 9.56 -14.26
N LEU A 47 -3.75 8.39 -14.87
CA LEU A 47 -4.45 8.05 -16.10
C LEU A 47 -5.98 8.14 -15.93
N CYS A 48 -6.49 7.81 -14.75
CA CYS A 48 -7.91 7.85 -14.44
C CYS A 48 -8.29 9.03 -13.53
N HIS A 49 -7.45 9.35 -12.55
CA HIS A 49 -7.73 10.33 -11.48
C HIS A 49 -7.06 11.69 -11.70
N SER A 50 -7.12 12.20 -12.93
CA SER A 50 -6.70 13.56 -13.28
C SER A 50 -7.81 14.28 -14.06
N SER A 51 -7.51 15.37 -14.76
CA SER A 51 -8.48 16.08 -15.60
C SER A 51 -8.01 16.12 -17.06
N PRO A 52 -8.85 15.64 -18.00
CA PRO A 52 -10.16 15.00 -17.79
C PRO A 52 -10.02 13.59 -17.17
N PRO A 53 -11.02 13.14 -16.37
CA PRO A 53 -11.00 11.80 -15.81
C PRO A 53 -11.22 10.75 -16.89
N ASN A 54 -10.73 9.53 -16.64
CA ASN A 54 -10.87 8.43 -17.58
C ASN A 54 -11.45 7.18 -16.88
N ARG A 55 -11.91 6.21 -17.66
CA ARG A 55 -12.40 4.90 -17.21
C ARG A 55 -13.44 4.95 -16.08
N GLY A 56 -14.31 5.98 -16.09
CA GLY A 56 -15.37 6.13 -15.10
C GLY A 56 -14.93 6.71 -13.76
N ALA A 57 -13.70 7.19 -13.64
CA ALA A 57 -13.27 7.90 -12.44
C ALA A 57 -14.07 9.18 -12.23
N PRO A 58 -14.48 9.50 -10.98
CA PRO A 58 -15.24 10.72 -10.71
C PRO A 58 -14.44 11.99 -11.02
N SER A 59 -15.03 12.94 -11.72
CA SER A 59 -14.36 14.19 -12.11
C SER A 59 -13.93 15.06 -10.92
N ARG A 60 -14.59 14.89 -9.78
CA ARG A 60 -14.26 15.61 -8.55
C ARG A 60 -13.10 15.01 -7.77
N PHE A 61 -12.74 13.74 -8.03
CA PHE A 61 -11.68 13.05 -7.31
C PHE A 61 -10.38 13.11 -8.12
N ARG A 62 -9.46 13.97 -7.68
CA ARG A 62 -8.27 14.30 -8.43
C ARG A 62 -7.00 14.11 -7.61
N LEU A 63 -6.17 13.17 -8.03
CA LEU A 63 -4.89 12.87 -7.39
C LEU A 63 -3.73 13.69 -7.95
N ASP A 64 -3.96 14.45 -9.02
CA ASP A 64 -2.99 15.39 -9.61
C ASP A 64 -2.98 16.76 -8.93
N VAL A 65 -3.89 17.02 -8.00
CA VAL A 65 -3.89 18.20 -7.13
C VAL A 65 -3.79 17.79 -5.67
N TYR A 66 -3.06 18.56 -4.88
CA TYR A 66 -2.88 18.26 -3.46
C TYR A 66 -4.06 18.71 -2.62
N ASP A 67 -4.40 19.99 -2.70
CA ASP A 67 -5.49 20.59 -1.91
C ASP A 67 -6.85 20.42 -2.58
N SER A 68 -7.88 20.20 -1.76
CA SER A 68 -9.27 20.25 -2.22
C SER A 68 -9.72 21.70 -2.45
N ASN A 69 -10.35 21.97 -3.60
CA ASN A 69 -10.83 23.29 -3.95
C ASN A 69 -12.01 23.23 -4.94
N ASN A 70 -12.98 24.14 -4.82
CA ASN A 70 -14.07 24.30 -5.77
C ASN A 70 -14.84 23.01 -6.10
N GLY A 71 -15.09 22.16 -5.08
CA GLY A 71 -15.80 20.90 -5.25
C GLY A 71 -14.93 19.75 -5.79
N VAL A 72 -13.64 19.99 -6.00
CA VAL A 72 -12.64 18.97 -6.28
C VAL A 72 -12.05 18.47 -4.97
N LEU A 73 -11.98 17.14 -4.81
CA LEU A 73 -11.30 16.48 -3.73
C LEU A 73 -9.85 16.20 -4.14
N GLY A 74 -8.92 16.84 -3.47
CA GLY A 74 -7.49 16.67 -3.70
C GLY A 74 -6.90 15.48 -2.95
N ALA A 75 -5.67 15.16 -3.26
CA ALA A 75 -4.98 13.99 -2.75
C ALA A 75 -4.84 13.95 -1.23
N MET A 76 -4.66 15.11 -0.58
CA MET A 76 -4.51 15.21 0.87
C MET A 76 -5.75 14.68 1.60
N ASP A 77 -6.95 15.14 1.22
CA ASP A 77 -8.20 14.74 1.87
C ASP A 77 -8.58 13.30 1.57
N GLU A 78 -8.08 12.75 0.47
CA GLU A 78 -8.36 11.38 0.03
C GLU A 78 -7.24 10.38 0.38
N ALA A 79 -6.24 10.79 1.14
CA ALA A 79 -5.07 9.97 1.44
C ALA A 79 -5.43 8.62 2.10
N ALA A 80 -6.29 8.65 3.12
CA ALA A 80 -6.73 7.44 3.81
C ALA A 80 -7.57 6.52 2.90
N ALA A 81 -8.44 7.12 2.06
CA ALA A 81 -9.22 6.38 1.08
C ALA A 81 -8.32 5.72 0.02
N CYS A 82 -7.32 6.44 -0.49
CA CYS A 82 -6.32 5.90 -1.43
C CYS A 82 -5.57 4.71 -0.84
N ALA A 83 -5.03 4.86 0.37
CA ALA A 83 -4.31 3.78 1.04
C ALA A 83 -5.21 2.55 1.29
N GLY A 84 -6.44 2.76 1.76
CA GLY A 84 -7.42 1.71 2.01
C GLY A 84 -7.88 0.99 0.74
N ASP A 85 -8.18 1.73 -0.31
CA ASP A 85 -8.64 1.18 -1.60
C ASP A 85 -7.55 0.36 -2.31
N VAL A 86 -6.30 0.80 -2.23
CA VAL A 86 -5.15 0.04 -2.76
C VAL A 86 -4.89 -1.20 -1.92
N LYS A 87 -4.92 -1.10 -0.60
CA LYS A 87 -4.72 -2.22 0.31
C LYS A 87 -5.78 -3.31 0.14
N SER A 88 -7.03 -2.93 -0.08
CA SER A 88 -8.14 -3.87 -0.28
C SER A 88 -8.22 -4.44 -1.70
N GLY A 89 -7.44 -3.93 -2.65
CA GLY A 89 -7.48 -4.31 -4.06
C GLY A 89 -8.63 -3.69 -4.85
N LYS A 90 -9.32 -2.69 -4.29
CA LYS A 90 -10.36 -1.95 -5.00
C LYS A 90 -9.75 -1.05 -6.07
N MET A 91 -8.54 -0.54 -5.83
CA MET A 91 -7.76 0.27 -6.75
C MET A 91 -6.33 -0.28 -6.93
N PRO A 92 -5.78 -0.32 -8.15
CA PRO A 92 -6.47 -0.09 -9.44
C PRO A 92 -7.57 -1.13 -9.73
N PRO A 93 -8.64 -0.77 -10.48
CA PRO A 93 -9.73 -1.69 -10.80
C PRO A 93 -9.21 -2.94 -11.51
N GLY A 94 -9.72 -4.13 -11.13
CA GLY A 94 -9.34 -5.41 -11.71
C GLY A 94 -8.04 -6.00 -11.17
N ALA A 95 -7.33 -5.30 -10.28
CA ALA A 95 -6.18 -5.84 -9.57
C ALA A 95 -6.62 -6.63 -8.32
N LYS A 96 -5.82 -7.62 -7.92
CA LYS A 96 -5.91 -8.18 -6.57
C LYS A 96 -5.25 -7.21 -5.59
N ALA A 97 -5.51 -7.40 -4.29
CA ALA A 97 -4.90 -6.57 -3.25
C ALA A 97 -3.37 -6.46 -3.47
N GLY A 98 -2.90 -5.22 -3.65
CA GLY A 98 -1.50 -4.90 -3.91
C GLY A 98 -0.96 -5.20 -5.31
N ASP A 99 -1.70 -5.88 -6.17
CA ASP A 99 -1.29 -6.09 -7.56
C ASP A 99 -1.26 -4.75 -8.30
N GLY A 100 -0.24 -4.53 -9.10
CA GLY A 100 -0.06 -3.30 -9.89
C GLY A 100 0.65 -2.17 -9.16
N VAL A 101 0.60 -2.10 -7.83
CA VAL A 101 1.36 -1.11 -7.05
C VAL A 101 2.43 -1.75 -6.16
N GLY A 102 2.32 -3.05 -5.91
CA GLY A 102 3.23 -3.83 -5.10
C GLY A 102 3.23 -3.48 -3.61
N PRO A 103 3.93 -4.27 -2.78
CA PRO A 103 3.97 -4.05 -1.33
C PRO A 103 4.64 -2.73 -0.94
N LYS A 104 5.64 -2.26 -1.69
CA LYS A 104 6.31 -0.98 -1.44
C LYS A 104 5.39 0.21 -1.68
N GLY A 105 4.62 0.19 -2.76
CA GLY A 105 3.65 1.23 -3.07
C GLY A 105 2.54 1.30 -2.02
N MET A 106 2.01 0.14 -1.60
CA MET A 106 1.01 0.07 -0.52
C MET A 106 1.55 0.65 0.79
N GLN A 107 2.76 0.26 1.19
CA GLN A 107 3.37 0.75 2.43
C GLN A 107 3.64 2.24 2.37
N MET A 108 4.11 2.76 1.23
CA MET A 108 4.36 4.19 1.05
C MET A 108 3.07 5.01 1.16
N LEU A 109 1.99 4.58 0.53
CA LEU A 109 0.68 5.24 0.66
C LEU A 109 0.16 5.20 2.10
N GLN A 110 0.33 4.07 2.79
CA GLN A 110 -0.07 3.93 4.18
C GLN A 110 0.73 4.88 5.08
N ASN A 111 2.07 4.91 4.94
CA ASN A 111 2.92 5.83 5.70
C ASN A 111 2.54 7.29 5.46
N TRP A 112 2.25 7.65 4.21
CA TRP A 112 1.83 9.01 3.87
C TRP A 112 0.50 9.38 4.54
N ALA A 113 -0.51 8.54 4.45
CA ALA A 113 -1.81 8.76 5.07
C ALA A 113 -1.70 8.84 6.60
N ASP A 114 -0.96 7.92 7.22
CA ASP A 114 -0.78 7.85 8.68
C ASP A 114 -0.04 9.08 9.24
N ASN A 115 0.84 9.68 8.44
CA ASN A 115 1.57 10.90 8.79
C ASN A 115 0.79 12.20 8.49
N GLY A 116 -0.50 12.11 8.19
CA GLY A 116 -1.34 13.28 7.91
C GLY A 116 -1.18 13.83 6.49
N ALA A 117 -0.73 13.01 5.58
CA ALA A 117 -0.60 13.31 4.14
C ALA A 117 0.18 14.61 3.84
N PRO A 118 1.42 14.79 4.32
CA PRO A 118 2.18 16.02 4.09
C PRO A 118 2.45 16.27 2.61
N GLN A 119 2.54 17.58 2.24
CA GLN A 119 2.79 18.05 0.87
C GLN A 119 4.22 17.74 0.37
#